data_7207d3b5b0d858f4146f2f9a76590c7a
#
_entry.id   7207d3b5b0d858f4146f2f9a76590c7a
#
_cell.length_a   1.000
_cell.length_b   1.000
_cell.length_c   1.000
_cell.angle_alpha   90.00
_cell.angle_beta   90.00
_cell.angle_gamma   90.00
#
_symmetry.space_group_name_H-M   'P 1'
#
loop_
_entity.id
_entity.type
_entity.pdbx_description
1 polymer ?
#
loop_
_entity_poly.entity_id
_entity_poly.type
_entity_poly.pdbx_seq_one_letter_code
_entity_poly.pdbx_strand_id
1 'polypeptide(L)'
;MRPVLIAVSATLLLGAASARAEEAAGCSTFKWSIAREQAAFSAAGLPSIGSGQALPATGASVALQPQAAVTFVKPPARKPKVDPAFAAVLSLPPITAAGTYEVTLSDEAWIDVVQNGTDIKSSGFSGQPNCPGVRKSVKFALQPGPATVQISGASAQTIKVEMLAAE
;
A
#
# COMPACT_ATOMS: atom_id res chain seq x y z
N MET A 1 4.11 77.18 13.44
CA MET A 1 3.94 76.21 12.37
C MET A 1 4.48 74.86 12.84
N ARG A 2 3.60 73.89 13.13
CA ARG A 2 4.01 72.55 13.59
C ARG A 2 3.75 71.57 12.44
N PRO A 3 4.70 70.73 12.01
CA PRO A 3 4.46 69.72 10.99
C PRO A 3 3.76 68.50 11.62
N VAL A 4 2.68 68.05 10.98
CA VAL A 4 1.97 66.83 11.29
C VAL A 4 2.66 65.69 10.54
N LEU A 5 3.21 64.71 11.29
CA LEU A 5 3.76 63.47 10.72
C LEU A 5 2.62 62.46 10.61
N ILE A 6 2.29 62.10 9.37
CA ILE A 6 1.33 61.02 9.05
C ILE A 6 2.14 59.72 8.98
N ALA A 7 1.90 58.83 9.96
CA ALA A 7 2.44 57.46 9.94
C ALA A 7 1.56 56.59 9.06
N VAL A 8 2.08 56.10 7.95
CA VAL A 8 1.44 55.13 7.10
C VAL A 8 1.83 53.73 7.60
N SER A 9 0.86 53.04 8.24
CA SER A 9 1.01 51.64 8.64
C SER A 9 0.76 50.73 7.47
N ALA A 10 1.82 50.10 6.94
CA ALA A 10 1.72 49.06 5.92
C ALA A 10 1.38 47.70 6.60
N THR A 11 0.16 47.23 6.41
CA THR A 11 -0.27 45.90 6.83
C THR A 11 0.20 44.85 5.85
N LEU A 12 1.21 44.04 6.20
CA LEU A 12 1.62 42.87 5.43
C LEU A 12 0.58 41.77 5.65
N LEU A 13 -0.21 41.49 4.63
CA LEU A 13 -1.02 40.27 4.53
C LEU A 13 -0.11 39.10 4.15
N LEU A 14 0.29 38.27 5.14
CA LEU A 14 0.88 36.97 4.87
C LEU A 14 -0.23 36.06 4.32
N GLY A 15 -0.28 35.90 3.01
CA GLY A 15 -1.05 34.86 2.35
C GLY A 15 -0.45 33.50 2.70
N ALA A 16 -1.16 32.71 3.52
CA ALA A 16 -0.84 31.30 3.69
C ALA A 16 -1.12 30.57 2.37
N ALA A 17 -0.07 30.36 1.58
CA ALA A 17 -0.11 29.45 0.43
C ALA A 17 -0.33 28.03 0.99
N SER A 18 -1.55 27.49 0.87
CA SER A 18 -1.81 26.09 1.07
C SER A 18 -1.04 25.32 -0.01
N ALA A 19 0.10 24.76 0.35
CA ALA A 19 0.81 23.79 -0.48
C ALA A 19 -0.10 22.56 -0.60
N ARG A 20 -0.95 22.51 -1.63
CA ARG A 20 -1.48 21.26 -2.12
C ARG A 20 -0.27 20.49 -2.62
N ALA A 21 0.03 19.36 -1.95
CA ALA A 21 0.96 18.40 -2.49
C ALA A 21 0.45 18.03 -3.88
N GLU A 22 1.18 18.40 -4.93
CA GLU A 22 0.89 18.03 -6.31
C GLU A 22 0.95 16.50 -6.34
N GLU A 23 -0.21 15.87 -6.58
CA GLU A 23 -0.31 14.42 -6.64
C GLU A 23 0.63 13.95 -7.74
N ALA A 24 1.64 13.13 -7.41
CA ALA A 24 2.64 12.70 -8.37
C ALA A 24 1.94 12.11 -9.60
N ALA A 25 2.33 12.54 -10.79
CA ALA A 25 1.61 12.32 -12.06
C ALA A 25 1.19 10.86 -12.36
N GLY A 26 1.80 9.88 -11.70
CA GLY A 26 1.40 8.47 -11.82
C GLY A 26 0.28 8.05 -10.87
N CYS A 27 0.06 8.75 -9.75
CA CYS A 27 -0.88 8.32 -8.73
C CYS A 27 -2.34 8.61 -9.14
N SER A 28 -2.59 9.72 -9.84
CA SER A 28 -3.92 10.11 -10.33
C SER A 28 -4.52 9.16 -11.38
N THR A 29 -3.71 8.26 -11.94
CA THR A 29 -4.15 7.29 -12.95
C THR A 29 -4.58 5.95 -12.37
N PHE A 30 -4.59 5.78 -11.04
CA PHE A 30 -5.21 4.61 -10.42
C PHE A 30 -6.72 4.61 -10.68
N LYS A 31 -7.29 3.42 -10.82
CA LYS A 31 -8.73 3.23 -11.12
C LYS A 31 -9.63 3.57 -9.92
N TRP A 32 -9.06 3.69 -8.74
CA TRP A 32 -9.69 4.09 -7.49
C TRP A 32 -8.72 4.88 -6.64
N SER A 33 -9.22 5.58 -5.62
CA SER A 33 -8.38 6.34 -4.70
C SER A 33 -7.41 5.44 -3.95
N ILE A 34 -6.17 5.88 -3.83
CA ILE A 34 -5.11 5.23 -3.04
C ILE A 34 -4.58 6.16 -1.95
N ALA A 35 -5.37 7.20 -1.61
CA ALA A 35 -4.93 8.22 -0.66
C ALA A 35 -4.72 7.65 0.75
N ARG A 36 -5.54 6.66 1.15
CA ARG A 36 -5.39 5.98 2.45
C ARG A 36 -4.10 5.18 2.51
N GLU A 37 -3.81 4.43 1.46
CA GLU A 37 -2.61 3.61 1.32
C GLU A 37 -1.34 4.47 1.25
N GLN A 38 -1.39 5.60 0.56
CA GLN A 38 -0.28 6.56 0.55
C GLN A 38 -0.03 7.14 1.95
N ALA A 39 -1.09 7.49 2.68
CA ALA A 39 -0.99 7.98 4.04
C ALA A 39 -0.39 6.94 4.98
N ALA A 40 -0.87 5.68 4.91
CA ALA A 40 -0.35 4.58 5.71
C ALA A 40 1.12 4.29 5.40
N PHE A 41 1.49 4.21 4.13
CA PHE A 41 2.88 3.94 3.73
C PHE A 41 3.85 5.09 4.04
N SER A 42 3.33 6.30 4.25
CA SER A 42 4.11 7.49 4.63
C SER A 42 4.15 7.70 6.15
N ALA A 43 3.35 6.95 6.91
CA ALA A 43 3.27 7.12 8.35
C ALA A 43 4.61 6.82 9.03
N ALA A 44 4.97 7.67 9.99
CA ALA A 44 6.11 7.41 10.86
C ALA A 44 5.80 6.21 11.76
N GLY A 45 6.74 5.26 11.86
CA GLY A 45 6.58 4.09 12.73
C GLY A 45 5.74 2.96 12.14
N LEU A 46 5.63 2.87 10.80
CA LEU A 46 5.05 1.70 10.15
C LEU A 46 5.73 0.42 10.67
N PRO A 47 4.96 -0.55 11.21
CA PRO A 47 5.52 -1.78 11.78
C PRO A 47 6.41 -2.52 10.79
N SER A 48 7.51 -3.13 11.27
CA SER A 48 8.35 -4.01 10.46
C SER A 48 8.06 -5.45 10.84
N ILE A 49 7.71 -6.28 9.85
CA ILE A 49 7.38 -7.70 10.03
C ILE A 49 8.11 -8.55 9.00
N GLY A 50 8.16 -9.88 9.24
CA GLY A 50 8.70 -10.86 8.31
C GLY A 50 7.64 -11.82 7.77
N SER A 51 8.05 -12.70 6.87
CA SER A 51 7.22 -13.78 6.37
C SER A 51 6.77 -14.69 7.52
N GLY A 52 5.53 -15.17 7.47
CA GLY A 52 4.90 -16.00 8.50
C GLY A 52 4.18 -15.19 9.59
N GLN A 53 4.31 -13.87 9.62
CA GLN A 53 3.68 -13.02 10.62
C GLN A 53 2.30 -12.51 10.17
N ALA A 54 1.53 -11.99 11.12
CA ALA A 54 0.25 -11.34 10.83
C ALA A 54 0.48 -9.90 10.33
N LEU A 55 -0.21 -9.53 9.27
CA LEU A 55 -0.25 -8.16 8.78
C LEU A 55 -1.09 -7.30 9.73
N PRO A 56 -0.53 -6.23 10.33
CA PRO A 56 -1.32 -5.29 11.11
C PRO A 56 -2.36 -4.58 10.25
N ALA A 57 -3.48 -4.18 10.86
CA ALA A 57 -4.53 -3.41 10.17
C ALA A 57 -4.06 -2.03 9.66
N THR A 58 -2.95 -1.53 10.19
CA THR A 58 -2.30 -0.28 9.76
C THR A 58 -1.29 -0.47 8.62
N GLY A 59 -1.20 -1.69 8.08
CA GLY A 59 -0.13 -2.06 7.15
C GLY A 59 1.22 -2.31 7.84
N ALA A 60 2.20 -2.70 7.07
CA ALA A 60 3.56 -2.97 7.55
C ALA A 60 4.62 -2.83 6.44
N SER A 61 5.85 -2.59 6.87
CA SER A 61 7.06 -2.85 6.08
C SER A 61 7.43 -4.31 6.24
N VAL A 62 7.42 -5.08 5.17
CA VAL A 62 7.61 -6.54 5.18
C VAL A 62 8.99 -6.89 4.66
N ALA A 63 9.80 -7.54 5.50
CA ALA A 63 11.04 -8.15 5.08
C ALA A 63 10.74 -9.45 4.30
N LEU A 64 11.09 -9.46 3.03
CA LEU A 64 10.90 -10.61 2.15
C LEU A 64 12.09 -11.57 2.25
N GLN A 65 11.84 -12.85 2.04
CA GLN A 65 12.85 -13.89 1.98
C GLN A 65 13.10 -14.30 0.52
N PRO A 66 14.26 -14.90 0.19
CA PRO A 66 14.44 -15.56 -1.10
C PRO A 66 13.26 -16.48 -1.38
N GLN A 67 12.63 -16.34 -2.54
CA GLN A 67 11.37 -17.03 -2.82
C GLN A 67 11.47 -18.54 -2.71
N ALA A 68 12.63 -19.12 -3.01
CA ALA A 68 12.89 -20.55 -2.86
C ALA A 68 12.86 -21.05 -1.40
N ALA A 69 13.02 -20.14 -0.41
CA ALA A 69 12.98 -20.44 1.01
C ALA A 69 11.58 -20.25 1.62
N VAL A 70 10.61 -19.71 0.87
CA VAL A 70 9.26 -19.44 1.37
C VAL A 70 8.35 -20.65 1.15
N THR A 71 7.69 -21.10 2.23
CA THR A 71 6.64 -22.12 2.15
C THR A 71 5.31 -21.43 1.86
N PHE A 72 4.84 -21.55 0.63
CA PHE A 72 3.54 -21.02 0.22
C PHE A 72 2.38 -21.94 0.64
N VAL A 73 1.23 -21.35 0.96
CA VAL A 73 -0.03 -22.09 1.22
C VAL A 73 -0.52 -22.75 -0.08
N LYS A 74 -0.39 -22.05 -1.19
CA LYS A 74 -0.64 -22.52 -2.56
C LYS A 74 0.54 -22.14 -3.46
N PRO A 75 0.84 -22.89 -4.50
CA PRO A 75 1.84 -22.46 -5.47
C PRO A 75 1.48 -21.07 -6.02
N PRO A 76 2.45 -20.14 -6.12
CA PRO A 76 2.19 -18.83 -6.72
C PRO A 76 1.58 -18.95 -8.11
N ALA A 77 0.53 -18.15 -8.37
CA ALA A 77 -0.17 -18.18 -9.67
C ALA A 77 0.73 -17.77 -10.86
N ARG A 78 1.86 -17.13 -10.58
CA ARG A 78 2.83 -16.73 -11.60
C ARG A 78 4.27 -17.07 -11.20
N LYS A 79 5.04 -17.48 -12.19
CA LYS A 79 6.50 -17.60 -12.05
C LYS A 79 7.13 -16.22 -11.90
N PRO A 80 8.20 -16.08 -11.09
CA PRO A 80 8.93 -14.83 -11.00
C PRO A 80 9.55 -14.45 -12.35
N LYS A 81 9.61 -13.15 -12.62
CA LYS A 81 10.26 -12.57 -13.80
C LYS A 81 11.67 -12.08 -13.53
N VAL A 82 12.10 -12.16 -12.27
CA VAL A 82 13.39 -11.68 -11.78
C VAL A 82 14.11 -12.81 -11.05
N ASP A 83 15.42 -12.75 -11.01
CA ASP A 83 16.29 -13.66 -10.27
C ASP A 83 17.47 -12.85 -9.67
N PRO A 84 17.67 -12.82 -8.35
CA PRO A 84 16.84 -13.49 -7.35
C PRO A 84 15.45 -12.86 -7.20
N ALA A 85 14.46 -13.69 -6.93
CA ALA A 85 13.12 -13.26 -6.55
C ALA A 85 12.91 -13.41 -5.04
N PHE A 86 12.15 -12.48 -4.44
CA PHE A 86 11.80 -12.47 -3.03
C PHE A 86 10.29 -12.63 -2.82
N ALA A 87 9.90 -13.16 -1.66
CA ALA A 87 8.53 -13.48 -1.34
C ALA A 87 8.24 -13.42 0.16
N ALA A 88 6.96 -13.36 0.51
CA ALA A 88 6.45 -13.53 1.86
C ALA A 88 5.06 -14.14 1.85
N VAL A 89 4.70 -14.79 2.95
CA VAL A 89 3.35 -15.26 3.26
C VAL A 89 2.93 -14.60 4.57
N LEU A 90 1.78 -13.92 4.59
CA LEU A 90 1.30 -13.17 5.75
C LEU A 90 -0.15 -13.57 6.05
N SER A 91 -0.48 -13.73 7.33
CA SER A 91 -1.89 -13.81 7.72
C SER A 91 -2.51 -12.41 7.59
N LEU A 92 -3.66 -12.32 6.95
CA LEU A 92 -4.39 -11.05 6.85
C LEU A 92 -5.08 -10.69 8.18
N PRO A 93 -5.36 -9.39 8.44
CA PRO A 93 -6.23 -9.00 9.54
C PRO A 93 -7.56 -9.76 9.49
N PRO A 94 -8.22 -10.02 10.63
CA PRO A 94 -9.49 -10.75 10.65
C PRO A 94 -10.52 -10.11 9.72
N ILE A 95 -11.06 -10.90 8.79
CA ILE A 95 -12.17 -10.49 7.94
C ILE A 95 -13.45 -10.68 8.76
N THR A 96 -14.08 -9.60 9.17
CA THR A 96 -15.28 -9.62 10.03
C THR A 96 -16.58 -9.51 9.24
N ALA A 97 -16.53 -9.00 8.02
CA ALA A 97 -17.68 -8.87 7.13
C ALA A 97 -17.33 -9.32 5.70
N ALA A 98 -18.29 -9.92 5.01
CA ALA A 98 -18.13 -10.18 3.57
C ALA A 98 -18.04 -8.86 2.81
N GLY A 99 -17.11 -8.79 1.86
CA GLY A 99 -16.91 -7.55 1.10
C GLY A 99 -15.73 -7.63 0.15
N THR A 100 -15.50 -6.50 -0.52
CA THR A 100 -14.31 -6.31 -1.35
C THR A 100 -13.21 -5.67 -0.49
N TYR A 101 -12.03 -6.24 -0.55
CA TYR A 101 -10.83 -5.75 0.14
C TYR A 101 -9.73 -5.47 -0.88
N GLU A 102 -8.94 -4.47 -0.60
CA GLU A 102 -7.79 -4.06 -1.41
C GLU A 102 -6.52 -4.47 -0.70
N VAL A 103 -5.64 -5.18 -1.41
CA VAL A 103 -4.26 -5.42 -0.97
C VAL A 103 -3.36 -4.54 -1.82
N THR A 104 -2.64 -3.63 -1.16
CA THR A 104 -1.80 -2.63 -1.81
C THR A 104 -0.33 -2.85 -1.47
N LEU A 105 0.54 -2.68 -2.46
CA LEU A 105 1.99 -2.83 -2.35
C LEU A 105 2.71 -1.54 -2.77
N SER A 106 3.85 -1.26 -2.11
CA SER A 106 4.75 -0.17 -2.50
C SER A 106 5.61 -0.49 -3.72
N ASP A 107 5.82 -1.77 -4.02
CA ASP A 107 6.76 -2.23 -5.05
C ASP A 107 6.15 -3.31 -5.95
N GLU A 108 6.85 -3.64 -7.04
CA GLU A 108 6.40 -4.67 -7.97
C GLU A 108 6.55 -6.06 -7.36
N ALA A 109 5.42 -6.75 -7.22
CA ALA A 109 5.35 -8.16 -6.86
C ALA A 109 4.01 -8.74 -7.33
N TRP A 110 3.87 -10.06 -7.32
CA TRP A 110 2.59 -10.74 -7.51
C TRP A 110 1.87 -10.90 -6.17
N ILE A 111 0.54 -10.79 -6.18
CA ILE A 111 -0.32 -10.95 -4.99
C ILE A 111 -1.28 -12.09 -5.27
N ASP A 112 -1.24 -13.12 -4.44
CA ASP A 112 -2.26 -14.15 -4.33
C ASP A 112 -2.92 -14.09 -2.95
N VAL A 113 -4.23 -14.28 -2.86
CA VAL A 113 -4.95 -14.38 -1.59
C VAL A 113 -5.57 -15.75 -1.51
N VAL A 114 -5.34 -16.43 -0.38
CA VAL A 114 -5.91 -17.76 -0.09
C VAL A 114 -6.86 -17.65 1.09
N GLN A 115 -8.09 -18.11 0.91
CA GLN A 115 -9.09 -18.21 1.98
C GLN A 115 -9.74 -19.57 1.94
N ASN A 116 -9.88 -20.22 3.10
CA ASN A 116 -10.44 -21.57 3.22
C ASN A 116 -9.77 -22.60 2.28
N GLY A 117 -8.43 -22.49 2.13
CA GLY A 117 -7.64 -23.38 1.27
C GLY A 117 -7.85 -23.16 -0.24
N THR A 118 -8.55 -22.11 -0.64
CA THR A 118 -8.86 -21.79 -2.04
C THR A 118 -8.22 -20.47 -2.45
N ASP A 119 -7.64 -20.42 -3.64
CA ASP A 119 -7.16 -19.18 -4.24
C ASP A 119 -8.34 -18.28 -4.60
N ILE A 120 -8.33 -17.06 -4.08
CA ILE A 120 -9.36 -16.07 -4.35
C ILE A 120 -8.99 -15.30 -5.61
N LYS A 121 -9.83 -15.41 -6.62
CA LYS A 121 -9.62 -14.66 -7.87
C LYS A 121 -9.78 -13.16 -7.61
N SER A 122 -8.83 -12.38 -8.10
CA SER A 122 -8.93 -10.91 -8.04
C SER A 122 -10.14 -10.39 -8.81
N SER A 123 -10.87 -9.45 -8.22
CA SER A 123 -12.02 -8.78 -8.85
C SER A 123 -11.63 -7.46 -9.54
N GLY A 124 -10.43 -6.93 -9.24
CA GLY A 124 -9.92 -5.72 -9.86
C GLY A 124 -8.42 -5.55 -9.64
N PHE A 125 -7.81 -4.80 -10.53
CA PHE A 125 -6.39 -4.47 -10.48
C PHE A 125 -6.17 -3.03 -10.95
N SER A 126 -5.32 -2.32 -10.24
CA SER A 126 -4.75 -1.05 -10.64
C SER A 126 -3.29 -0.98 -10.20
N GLY A 127 -2.44 -0.37 -11.03
CA GLY A 127 -1.03 -0.23 -10.70
C GLY A 127 -0.33 0.71 -11.66
N GLN A 128 0.61 1.49 -11.12
CA GLN A 128 1.35 2.49 -11.86
C GLN A 128 2.83 2.47 -11.44
N PRO A 129 3.77 2.41 -12.39
CA PRO A 129 5.19 2.42 -12.08
C PRO A 129 5.68 3.76 -11.52
N ASN A 130 4.97 4.85 -11.85
CA ASN A 130 5.39 6.23 -11.56
C ASN A 130 4.65 6.86 -10.36
N CYS A 131 3.95 6.07 -9.54
CA CYS A 131 3.34 6.56 -8.31
C CYS A 131 4.30 6.29 -7.14
N PRO A 132 4.92 7.32 -6.55
CA PRO A 132 5.84 7.15 -5.45
C PRO A 132 5.15 6.51 -4.24
N GLY A 133 5.77 5.48 -3.69
CA GLY A 133 5.32 4.80 -2.48
C GLY A 133 4.16 3.82 -2.66
N VAL A 134 3.42 3.87 -3.78
CA VAL A 134 2.37 2.88 -4.10
C VAL A 134 2.55 2.38 -5.53
N ARG A 135 2.81 1.09 -5.67
CA ARG A 135 3.05 0.47 -6.99
C ARG A 135 1.81 -0.18 -7.57
N LYS A 136 1.00 -0.83 -6.74
CA LYS A 136 -0.21 -1.53 -7.17
C LYS A 136 -1.19 -1.75 -6.03
N SER A 137 -2.46 -1.88 -6.39
CA SER A 137 -3.57 -2.28 -5.53
C SER A 137 -4.43 -3.30 -6.26
N VAL A 138 -4.82 -4.36 -5.57
CA VAL A 138 -5.59 -5.48 -6.13
C VAL A 138 -6.78 -5.77 -5.23
N LYS A 139 -7.97 -5.87 -5.82
CA LYS A 139 -9.24 -6.13 -5.13
C LYS A 139 -9.57 -7.62 -5.09
N PHE A 140 -10.04 -8.07 -3.92
CA PHE A 140 -10.49 -9.44 -3.67
C PHE A 140 -11.82 -9.43 -2.94
N ALA A 141 -12.76 -10.29 -3.36
CA ALA A 141 -14.01 -10.51 -2.63
C ALA A 141 -13.76 -11.57 -1.55
N LEU A 142 -13.78 -11.14 -0.28
CA LEU A 142 -13.49 -12.01 0.86
C LEU A 142 -14.74 -12.24 1.71
N GLN A 143 -14.79 -13.40 2.37
CA GLN A 143 -15.81 -13.77 3.32
C GLN A 143 -15.30 -13.63 4.75
N PRO A 144 -16.16 -13.55 5.78
CA PRO A 144 -15.72 -13.59 7.17
C PRO A 144 -14.85 -14.81 7.45
N GLY A 145 -13.77 -14.60 8.20
CA GLY A 145 -12.83 -15.67 8.58
C GLY A 145 -11.38 -15.35 8.24
N PRO A 146 -10.47 -16.29 8.51
CA PRO A 146 -9.05 -16.13 8.24
C PRO A 146 -8.75 -16.14 6.74
N ALA A 147 -7.79 -15.33 6.33
CA ALA A 147 -7.24 -15.32 4.99
C ALA A 147 -5.73 -15.08 5.04
N THR A 148 -5.05 -15.47 3.99
CA THR A 148 -3.59 -15.35 3.84
C THR A 148 -3.29 -14.62 2.54
N VAL A 149 -2.38 -13.65 2.59
CA VAL A 149 -1.79 -13.06 1.39
C VAL A 149 -0.42 -13.67 1.14
N GLN A 150 -0.16 -14.00 -0.10
CA GLN A 150 1.12 -14.45 -0.62
C GLN A 150 1.68 -13.40 -1.56
N ILE A 151 2.87 -12.92 -1.29
CA ILE A 151 3.60 -11.99 -2.12
C ILE A 151 4.74 -12.77 -2.77
N SER A 152 4.88 -12.67 -4.10
CA SER A 152 5.90 -13.43 -4.83
C SER A 152 6.47 -12.63 -5.99
N GLY A 153 7.67 -13.01 -6.45
CA GLY A 153 8.32 -12.40 -7.61
C GLY A 153 8.78 -10.96 -7.40
N ALA A 154 8.99 -10.52 -6.15
CA ALA A 154 9.55 -9.21 -5.87
C ALA A 154 11.05 -9.18 -6.19
N SER A 155 11.54 -8.05 -6.72
CA SER A 155 12.98 -7.76 -6.82
C SER A 155 13.54 -7.11 -5.56
N ALA A 156 12.67 -6.42 -4.78
CA ALA A 156 13.04 -5.79 -3.52
C ALA A 156 13.05 -6.80 -2.38
N GLN A 157 13.93 -6.59 -1.40
CA GLN A 157 13.98 -7.38 -0.17
C GLN A 157 13.04 -6.86 0.93
N THR A 158 12.46 -5.70 0.72
CA THR A 158 11.50 -5.09 1.64
C THR A 158 10.42 -4.42 0.82
N ILE A 159 9.17 -4.60 1.21
CA ILE A 159 8.00 -4.04 0.55
C ILE A 159 6.98 -3.58 1.59
N LYS A 160 6.30 -2.45 1.36
CA LYS A 160 5.17 -2.07 2.21
C LYS A 160 3.91 -2.76 1.72
N VAL A 161 3.12 -3.23 2.67
CA VAL A 161 1.88 -3.97 2.42
C VAL A 161 0.79 -3.43 3.32
N GLU A 162 -0.39 -3.22 2.77
CA GLU A 162 -1.59 -2.87 3.52
C GLU A 162 -2.79 -3.60 2.95
N MET A 163 -3.78 -3.88 3.81
CA MET A 163 -5.09 -4.37 3.39
C MET A 163 -6.19 -3.50 4.00
N LEU A 164 -7.04 -2.95 3.14
CA LEU A 164 -8.20 -2.14 3.53
C LEU A 164 -9.49 -2.70 2.92
N ALA A 165 -10.64 -2.41 3.56
CA ALA A 165 -11.93 -2.58 2.88
C ALA A 165 -12.01 -1.57 1.72
N ALA A 166 -12.44 -2.02 0.54
CA ALA A 166 -12.62 -1.17 -0.61
C ALA A 166 -13.76 -0.15 -0.37
N GLU A 167 -13.57 1.05 -0.87
CA GLU A 167 -14.61 2.08 -0.91
C GLU A 167 -15.56 1.87 -2.07
#